data_e6c457e3343dc122e6abfcaf5041b22b
#
_entry.id   e6c457e3343dc122e6abfcaf5041b22b
#
_cell.length_a   1.000
_cell.length_b   1.000
_cell.length_c   1.000
_cell.angle_alpha   90.00
_cell.angle_beta   90.00
_cell.angle_gamma   90.00
#
_symmetry.space_group_name_H-M   'P 1'
#
loop_
_entity.id
_entity.type
_entity.pdbx_description
1 polymer ?
#
loop_
_entity_poly.entity_id
_entity_poly.type
_entity_poly.pdbx_seq_one_letter_code
_entity_poly.pdbx_strand_id
1 'polypeptide(L)'
;MKVTLTAVTMLALGAASLGAQDKSDPDKVVADGGVKAAGWTGRIDPRPAAQGRSINEAKFISMGSGFHVTAGPAAIYWNPANATSGNYSVKGTFNQTKASAHPEGYGLVIAGRDLTTPNQSYLYFLVRQDGKYLINHRANDSTVHKIVDWTASPAAKAMDESGKASNTLEVKLDATQLHFLVNGTEVHALPRSVIDSGPEHSGSAGIAGIRVNHNLDVHIDGFAVTPIK
;
A
#
# COMPACT_ATOMS: atom_id res chain seq x y z
N MET A 1 22.20 -66.24 -43.27
CA MET A 1 22.43 -65.13 -42.28
C MET A 1 21.15 -64.34 -42.12
N LYS A 2 20.48 -64.49 -40.98
CA LYS A 2 19.27 -63.73 -40.66
C LYS A 2 19.72 -62.60 -39.75
N VAL A 3 19.51 -61.37 -40.18
CA VAL A 3 19.77 -60.18 -39.39
C VAL A 3 18.45 -59.77 -38.69
N THR A 4 18.45 -59.83 -37.34
CA THR A 4 17.33 -59.44 -36.51
C THR A 4 17.50 -57.97 -36.16
N LEU A 5 16.58 -57.10 -36.58
CA LEU A 5 16.57 -55.69 -36.31
C LEU A 5 15.77 -55.47 -34.99
N THR A 6 16.45 -55.06 -33.91
CA THR A 6 15.82 -54.74 -32.63
C THR A 6 15.43 -53.27 -32.65
N ALA A 7 14.13 -52.99 -32.61
CA ALA A 7 13.61 -51.62 -32.46
C ALA A 7 13.68 -51.21 -30.97
N VAL A 8 14.40 -50.14 -30.71
CA VAL A 8 14.43 -49.49 -29.37
C VAL A 8 13.37 -48.39 -29.38
N THR A 9 12.30 -48.60 -28.60
CA THR A 9 11.26 -47.60 -28.39
C THR A 9 11.71 -46.69 -27.24
N MET A 10 12.04 -45.44 -27.57
CA MET A 10 12.26 -44.39 -26.54
C MET A 10 10.92 -43.86 -26.05
N LEU A 11 10.63 -44.12 -24.77
CA LEU A 11 9.49 -43.53 -24.07
C LEU A 11 9.92 -42.12 -23.57
N ALA A 12 9.43 -41.07 -24.21
CA ALA A 12 9.61 -39.72 -23.76
C ALA A 12 8.64 -39.45 -22.58
N LEU A 13 9.16 -39.41 -21.34
CA LEU A 13 8.42 -38.90 -20.22
C LEU A 13 8.32 -37.36 -20.36
N GLY A 14 7.15 -36.87 -20.76
CA GLY A 14 6.81 -35.47 -20.66
C GLY A 14 6.61 -35.08 -19.19
N ALA A 15 7.56 -34.35 -18.63
CA ALA A 15 7.38 -33.72 -17.36
C ALA A 15 6.36 -32.56 -17.52
N ALA A 16 5.10 -32.81 -17.18
CA ALA A 16 4.13 -31.75 -17.00
C ALA A 16 4.57 -30.93 -15.79
N SER A 17 5.10 -29.73 -16.03
CA SER A 17 5.26 -28.71 -14.99
C SER A 17 3.87 -28.29 -14.53
N LEU A 18 3.41 -28.84 -13.41
CA LEU A 18 2.30 -28.28 -12.66
C LEU A 18 2.73 -26.89 -12.22
N GLY A 19 2.30 -25.86 -12.96
CA GLY A 19 2.38 -24.49 -12.53
C GLY A 19 1.70 -24.40 -11.18
N ALA A 20 2.47 -24.08 -10.13
CA ALA A 20 1.94 -23.72 -8.85
C ALA A 20 0.99 -22.53 -9.11
N GLN A 21 -0.32 -22.77 -9.06
CA GLN A 21 -1.29 -21.69 -8.94
C GLN A 21 -0.94 -20.97 -7.64
N ASP A 22 -0.53 -19.73 -7.78
CA ASP A 22 -0.40 -18.80 -6.65
C ASP A 22 -1.76 -18.80 -5.95
N LYS A 23 -1.85 -19.51 -4.83
CA LYS A 23 -3.04 -19.48 -3.98
C LYS A 23 -3.05 -18.07 -3.39
N SER A 24 -3.83 -17.18 -4.01
CA SER A 24 -4.06 -15.85 -3.45
C SER A 24 -4.49 -16.02 -2.01
N ASP A 25 -3.77 -15.36 -1.08
CA ASP A 25 -4.15 -15.32 0.33
C ASP A 25 -5.53 -14.64 0.42
N PRO A 26 -6.61 -15.38 0.79
CA PRO A 26 -7.95 -14.80 0.82
C PRO A 26 -8.00 -13.73 1.92
N ASP A 27 -8.71 -12.64 1.65
CA ASP A 27 -8.95 -11.62 2.66
C ASP A 27 -9.66 -12.22 3.87
N LYS A 28 -9.08 -12.01 5.06
CA LYS A 28 -9.70 -12.44 6.31
C LYS A 28 -11.03 -11.72 6.56
N VAL A 29 -11.92 -12.38 7.26
CA VAL A 29 -13.16 -11.77 7.76
C VAL A 29 -12.82 -11.00 9.05
N VAL A 30 -13.16 -9.71 9.07
CA VAL A 30 -13.02 -8.85 10.25
C VAL A 30 -14.39 -8.63 10.86
N ALA A 31 -14.58 -9.09 12.09
CA ALA A 31 -15.82 -8.88 12.84
C ALA A 31 -15.93 -7.42 13.31
N ASP A 32 -17.17 -6.90 13.32
CA ASP A 32 -17.48 -5.54 13.79
C ASP A 32 -16.59 -4.47 13.12
N GLY A 33 -16.46 -4.58 11.79
CA GLY A 33 -15.63 -3.69 10.99
C GLY A 33 -16.27 -2.33 10.73
N GLY A 34 -15.75 -1.66 9.71
CA GLY A 34 -16.09 -0.30 9.32
C GLY A 34 -15.13 0.75 9.85
N VAL A 35 -15.35 1.99 9.42
CA VAL A 35 -14.57 3.16 9.85
C VAL A 35 -15.29 3.80 11.02
N LYS A 36 -14.69 3.73 12.21
CA LYS A 36 -15.28 4.22 13.48
C LYS A 36 -14.50 5.40 14.10
N ALA A 37 -13.39 5.83 13.48
CA ALA A 37 -12.69 7.04 13.88
C ALA A 37 -13.48 8.27 13.43
N ALA A 38 -13.74 9.20 14.35
CA ALA A 38 -14.56 10.40 14.08
C ALA A 38 -13.97 11.26 12.96
N GLY A 39 -14.78 11.64 11.98
CA GLY A 39 -14.40 12.44 10.82
C GLY A 39 -13.65 11.69 9.73
N TRP A 40 -13.31 10.41 9.94
CA TRP A 40 -12.67 9.57 8.93
C TRP A 40 -13.70 8.80 8.11
N THR A 41 -13.32 8.49 6.90
CA THR A 41 -14.02 7.58 5.99
C THR A 41 -13.01 6.66 5.35
N GLY A 42 -13.46 5.64 4.61
CA GLY A 42 -12.58 4.69 3.96
C GLY A 42 -13.22 4.05 2.73
N ARG A 43 -12.36 3.50 1.89
CA ARG A 43 -12.75 2.76 0.69
C ARG A 43 -11.81 1.58 0.48
N ILE A 44 -12.36 0.41 0.23
CA ILE A 44 -11.58 -0.77 -0.17
C ILE A 44 -11.13 -0.66 -1.63
N ASP A 45 -10.14 -1.43 -1.99
CA ASP A 45 -9.66 -1.50 -3.37
C ASP A 45 -10.77 -1.97 -4.33
N PRO A 46 -10.73 -1.52 -5.60
CA PRO A 46 -11.79 -1.81 -6.58
C PRO A 46 -12.02 -3.30 -6.84
N ARG A 47 -10.95 -4.13 -6.83
CA ARG A 47 -11.09 -5.57 -7.11
C ARG A 47 -11.93 -6.31 -6.05
N PRO A 48 -11.66 -6.22 -4.74
CA PRO A 48 -12.55 -6.80 -3.74
C PRO A 48 -13.94 -6.15 -3.74
N ALA A 49 -14.08 -4.85 -4.00
CA ALA A 49 -15.38 -4.19 -4.13
C ALA A 49 -16.22 -4.79 -5.27
N ALA A 50 -15.63 -5.07 -6.43
CA ALA A 50 -16.29 -5.72 -7.55
C ALA A 50 -16.71 -7.17 -7.24
N GLN A 51 -16.11 -7.80 -6.22
CA GLN A 51 -16.47 -9.13 -5.69
C GLN A 51 -17.53 -9.06 -4.57
N GLY A 52 -18.14 -7.89 -4.35
CA GLY A 52 -19.18 -7.68 -3.34
C GLY A 52 -18.65 -7.47 -1.91
N ARG A 53 -17.32 -7.30 -1.74
CA ARG A 53 -16.73 -6.96 -0.45
C ARG A 53 -16.99 -5.48 -0.13
N SER A 54 -16.90 -5.13 1.14
CA SER A 54 -17.16 -3.77 1.62
C SER A 54 -16.14 -3.30 2.65
N ILE A 55 -16.15 -1.99 2.93
CA ILE A 55 -15.29 -1.40 3.98
C ILE A 55 -15.62 -1.94 5.38
N ASN A 56 -16.81 -2.53 5.58
CA ASN A 56 -17.18 -3.17 6.83
C ASN A 56 -16.42 -4.48 7.10
N GLU A 57 -15.66 -4.96 6.13
CA GLU A 57 -14.78 -6.12 6.28
C GLU A 57 -13.32 -5.71 6.61
N ALA A 58 -13.08 -4.42 6.80
CA ALA A 58 -11.89 -3.86 7.44
C ALA A 58 -12.32 -3.04 8.65
N LYS A 59 -11.48 -2.88 9.65
CA LYS A 59 -11.79 -2.13 10.87
C LYS A 59 -10.77 -1.01 11.04
N PHE A 60 -11.25 0.23 11.08
CA PHE A 60 -10.45 1.42 11.36
C PHE A 60 -11.03 2.16 12.55
N ILE A 61 -10.30 2.22 13.65
CA ILE A 61 -10.75 2.79 14.92
C ILE A 61 -9.73 3.77 15.50
N SER A 62 -10.18 4.71 16.32
CA SER A 62 -9.29 5.45 17.22
C SER A 62 -8.82 4.51 18.34
N MET A 63 -7.53 4.55 18.67
CA MET A 63 -6.93 3.76 19.75
C MET A 63 -5.81 4.57 20.41
N GLY A 64 -5.97 4.90 21.69
CA GLY A 64 -5.07 5.83 22.37
C GLY A 64 -5.09 7.20 21.69
N SER A 65 -3.90 7.75 21.41
CA SER A 65 -3.73 9.00 20.65
C SER A 65 -3.66 8.80 19.15
N GLY A 66 -3.76 7.56 18.67
CA GLY A 66 -3.60 7.19 17.27
C GLY A 66 -4.79 6.41 16.71
N PHE A 67 -4.49 5.56 15.72
CA PHE A 67 -5.47 4.74 15.03
C PHE A 67 -5.01 3.29 14.99
N HIS A 68 -5.97 2.38 14.85
CA HIS A 68 -5.67 0.98 14.61
C HIS A 68 -6.47 0.45 13.43
N VAL A 69 -5.78 -0.27 12.53
CA VAL A 69 -6.38 -0.93 11.37
C VAL A 69 -6.22 -2.43 11.52
N THR A 70 -7.34 -3.15 11.45
CA THR A 70 -7.35 -4.58 11.16
C THR A 70 -7.92 -4.73 9.75
N ALA A 71 -7.08 -5.03 8.78
CA ALA A 71 -7.47 -5.13 7.39
C ALA A 71 -7.93 -6.56 7.05
N GLY A 72 -9.14 -6.69 6.50
CA GLY A 72 -9.52 -7.78 5.62
C GLY A 72 -9.04 -7.43 4.21
N PRO A 73 -9.88 -6.81 3.34
CA PRO A 73 -9.44 -6.25 2.07
C PRO A 73 -8.55 -5.03 2.25
N ALA A 74 -7.71 -4.77 1.26
CA ALA A 74 -6.91 -3.55 1.18
C ALA A 74 -7.81 -2.31 1.09
N ALA A 75 -7.43 -1.24 1.81
CA ALA A 75 -8.23 -0.02 1.88
C ALA A 75 -7.37 1.24 2.03
N ILE A 76 -7.97 2.36 1.67
CA ILE A 76 -7.53 3.71 2.04
C ILE A 76 -8.48 4.31 3.07
N TYR A 77 -7.93 5.13 3.95
CA TYR A 77 -8.65 5.85 5.01
C TYR A 77 -8.23 7.31 4.99
N TRP A 78 -9.19 8.23 5.07
CA TRP A 78 -8.92 9.66 5.05
C TRP A 78 -9.92 10.45 5.87
N ASN A 79 -9.51 11.63 6.29
CA ASN A 79 -10.39 12.66 6.85
C ASN A 79 -10.37 13.86 5.90
N PRO A 80 -11.50 14.37 5.41
CA PRO A 80 -11.54 15.56 4.54
C PRO A 80 -10.83 16.79 5.14
N ALA A 81 -10.74 16.89 6.46
CA ALA A 81 -9.99 17.95 7.14
C ALA A 81 -8.47 17.89 6.89
N ASN A 82 -7.94 16.76 6.40
CA ASN A 82 -6.54 16.60 6.03
C ASN A 82 -6.25 17.05 4.59
N ALA A 83 -7.01 18.02 4.08
CA ALA A 83 -6.74 18.63 2.78
C ALA A 83 -5.41 19.41 2.81
N THR A 84 -4.59 19.21 1.77
CA THR A 84 -3.27 19.82 1.62
C THR A 84 -3.23 20.73 0.39
N SER A 85 -2.45 21.81 0.49
CA SER A 85 -2.11 22.68 -0.63
C SER A 85 -0.79 23.40 -0.34
N GLY A 86 -0.11 23.90 -1.38
CA GLY A 86 1.19 24.55 -1.21
C GLY A 86 2.28 23.55 -0.79
N ASN A 87 3.13 23.93 0.17
CA ASN A 87 4.14 23.09 0.75
C ASN A 87 3.61 22.44 2.05
N TYR A 88 3.86 21.16 2.24
CA TYR A 88 3.36 20.44 3.41
C TYR A 88 4.22 19.20 3.73
N SER A 89 4.04 18.68 4.95
CA SER A 89 4.50 17.35 5.35
C SER A 89 3.31 16.51 5.78
N VAL A 90 3.31 15.23 5.38
CA VAL A 90 2.42 14.20 5.91
C VAL A 90 3.30 13.13 6.56
N LYS A 91 3.03 12.82 7.82
CA LYS A 91 3.86 11.92 8.63
C LYS A 91 3.01 11.00 9.48
N GLY A 92 3.49 9.78 9.72
CA GLY A 92 2.90 8.83 10.66
C GLY A 92 3.88 7.72 10.99
N THR A 93 3.80 7.18 12.21
CA THR A 93 4.53 6.00 12.64
C THR A 93 3.61 4.80 12.57
N PHE A 94 3.99 3.81 11.79
CA PHE A 94 3.22 2.61 11.53
C PHE A 94 3.87 1.44 12.26
N ASN A 95 3.09 0.82 13.14
CA ASN A 95 3.50 -0.32 13.95
C ASN A 95 2.71 -1.54 13.48
N GLN A 96 3.32 -2.37 12.63
CA GLN A 96 2.76 -3.69 12.32
C GLN A 96 2.85 -4.56 13.57
N THR A 97 1.72 -5.09 14.04
CA THR A 97 1.63 -5.77 15.34
C THR A 97 1.86 -7.26 15.27
N LYS A 98 1.76 -7.85 14.07
CA LYS A 98 2.01 -9.27 13.80
C LYS A 98 2.39 -9.49 12.33
N ALA A 99 3.10 -10.58 12.05
CA ALA A 99 3.41 -10.99 10.70
C ALA A 99 2.14 -11.27 9.89
N SER A 100 2.15 -10.90 8.61
CA SER A 100 1.20 -11.39 7.62
C SER A 100 1.77 -12.59 6.87
N ALA A 101 0.90 -13.45 6.31
CA ALA A 101 1.30 -14.64 5.56
C ALA A 101 2.17 -14.27 4.34
N HIS A 102 1.85 -13.15 3.69
CA HIS A 102 2.64 -12.55 2.62
C HIS A 102 3.07 -11.14 3.01
N PRO A 103 4.23 -10.64 2.52
CA PRO A 103 4.65 -9.27 2.76
C PRO A 103 3.67 -8.28 2.14
N GLU A 104 2.87 -7.61 2.97
CA GLU A 104 1.87 -6.64 2.57
C GLU A 104 2.24 -5.23 3.03
N GLY A 105 1.81 -4.21 2.26
CA GLY A 105 2.22 -2.82 2.47
C GLY A 105 1.25 -2.00 3.28
N TYR A 106 1.80 -1.04 4.01
CA TYR A 106 1.07 -0.01 4.75
C TYR A 106 1.81 1.33 4.70
N GLY A 107 1.09 2.44 4.79
CA GLY A 107 1.72 3.75 4.80
C GLY A 107 0.78 4.90 4.46
N LEU A 108 1.34 5.90 3.78
CA LEU A 108 0.72 7.19 3.55
C LEU A 108 0.04 7.28 2.18
N VAL A 109 -1.05 8.05 2.14
CA VAL A 109 -1.72 8.56 0.94
C VAL A 109 -1.56 10.07 0.92
N ILE A 110 -1.25 10.64 -0.25
CA ILE A 110 -1.20 12.09 -0.48
C ILE A 110 -1.88 12.45 -1.78
N ALA A 111 -2.20 13.74 -1.95
CA ALA A 111 -2.82 14.29 -3.15
C ALA A 111 -4.13 13.59 -3.55
N GLY A 112 -4.89 13.10 -2.58
CA GLY A 112 -6.13 12.36 -2.80
C GLY A 112 -7.23 13.22 -3.39
N ARG A 113 -7.86 12.77 -4.48
CA ARG A 113 -9.00 13.39 -5.16
C ARG A 113 -10.01 12.33 -5.54
N ASP A 114 -11.27 12.71 -5.59
CA ASP A 114 -12.39 11.86 -6.02
C ASP A 114 -12.42 10.49 -5.32
N LEU A 115 -11.93 10.41 -4.08
CA LEU A 115 -11.64 9.18 -3.34
C LEU A 115 -12.85 8.25 -3.17
N THR A 116 -14.06 8.78 -3.32
CA THR A 116 -15.32 8.03 -3.22
C THR A 116 -15.84 7.51 -4.55
N THR A 117 -15.21 7.86 -5.68
CA THR A 117 -15.69 7.57 -7.04
C THR A 117 -14.73 6.65 -7.81
N PRO A 118 -15.16 6.08 -8.95
CA PRO A 118 -14.25 5.33 -9.83
C PRO A 118 -13.08 6.14 -10.39
N ASN A 119 -13.17 7.48 -10.37
CA ASN A 119 -12.11 8.40 -10.83
C ASN A 119 -11.13 8.78 -9.71
N GLN A 120 -11.12 8.02 -8.61
CA GLN A 120 -10.19 8.27 -7.51
C GLN A 120 -8.74 8.38 -7.99
N SER A 121 -8.04 9.39 -7.47
CA SER A 121 -6.63 9.61 -7.79
C SER A 121 -5.86 9.93 -6.52
N TYR A 122 -4.72 9.28 -6.30
CA TYR A 122 -3.83 9.53 -5.17
C TYR A 122 -2.46 8.90 -5.35
N LEU A 123 -1.44 9.53 -4.79
CA LEU A 123 -0.13 8.92 -4.58
C LEU A 123 -0.15 8.12 -3.28
N TYR A 124 0.55 6.99 -3.24
CA TYR A 124 0.76 6.25 -2.00
C TYR A 124 2.20 5.78 -1.86
N PHE A 125 2.69 5.92 -0.63
CA PHE A 125 4.02 5.55 -0.18
C PHE A 125 3.90 4.52 0.91
N LEU A 126 4.38 3.30 0.66
CA LEU A 126 4.23 2.17 1.55
C LEU A 126 5.58 1.57 1.94
N VAL A 127 5.62 0.96 3.12
CA VAL A 127 6.63 0.00 3.52
C VAL A 127 5.97 -1.35 3.80
N ARG A 128 6.76 -2.42 3.88
CA ARG A 128 6.28 -3.75 4.22
C ARG A 128 7.27 -4.51 5.13
N GLN A 129 6.82 -5.61 5.69
CA GLN A 129 7.51 -6.38 6.74
C GLN A 129 8.88 -6.94 6.35
N ASP A 130 9.26 -6.94 5.09
CA ASP A 130 10.56 -7.41 4.58
C ASP A 130 11.58 -6.26 4.33
N GLY A 131 11.33 -5.05 4.86
CA GLY A 131 12.24 -3.91 4.74
C GLY A 131 12.28 -3.26 3.36
N LYS A 132 11.17 -3.33 2.61
CA LYS A 132 11.05 -2.67 1.30
C LYS A 132 10.06 -1.53 1.36
N TYR A 133 10.22 -0.58 0.43
CA TYR A 133 9.26 0.50 0.19
C TYR A 133 8.77 0.48 -1.26
N LEU A 134 7.65 1.16 -1.51
CA LEU A 134 7.01 1.30 -2.82
C LEU A 134 6.38 2.68 -2.93
N ILE A 135 6.40 3.27 -4.13
CA ILE A 135 5.68 4.50 -4.46
C ILE A 135 4.89 4.25 -5.74
N ASN A 136 3.58 4.46 -5.68
CA ASN A 136 2.71 4.34 -6.86
C ASN A 136 1.71 5.50 -6.90
N HIS A 137 1.16 5.72 -8.10
CA HIS A 137 0.03 6.59 -8.33
C HIS A 137 -1.18 5.77 -8.79
N ARG A 138 -2.26 5.79 -8.03
CA ARG A 138 -3.57 5.31 -8.52
C ARG A 138 -4.24 6.47 -9.26
N ALA A 139 -4.50 6.28 -10.54
CA ALA A 139 -5.13 7.28 -11.41
C ALA A 139 -6.66 7.12 -11.51
N ASN A 140 -7.16 5.91 -11.27
CA ASN A 140 -8.59 5.56 -11.20
C ASN A 140 -8.74 4.11 -10.67
N ASP A 141 -9.94 3.55 -10.71
CA ASP A 141 -10.20 2.18 -10.22
C ASP A 141 -9.43 1.11 -10.99
N SER A 142 -9.16 1.31 -12.27
CA SER A 142 -8.51 0.32 -13.16
C SER A 142 -7.02 0.56 -13.39
N THR A 143 -6.50 1.76 -13.07
CA THR A 143 -5.17 2.19 -13.48
C THR A 143 -4.29 2.54 -12.28
N VAL A 144 -3.13 1.91 -12.22
CA VAL A 144 -2.06 2.22 -11.25
C VAL A 144 -0.76 2.38 -12.02
N HIS A 145 -0.14 3.54 -11.88
CA HIS A 145 1.19 3.84 -12.41
C HIS A 145 2.25 3.53 -11.36
N LYS A 146 3.21 2.68 -11.72
CA LYS A 146 4.35 2.39 -10.85
C LYS A 146 5.37 3.53 -10.98
N ILE A 147 5.73 4.14 -9.85
CA ILE A 147 6.80 5.14 -9.76
C ILE A 147 8.07 4.47 -9.26
N VAL A 148 7.97 3.76 -8.12
CA VAL A 148 9.04 2.94 -7.56
C VAL A 148 8.44 1.59 -7.18
N ASP A 149 8.91 0.50 -7.80
CA ASP A 149 8.50 -0.86 -7.42
C ASP A 149 9.13 -1.25 -6.08
N TRP A 150 8.68 -2.36 -5.47
CA TRP A 150 9.19 -2.81 -4.18
C TRP A 150 10.72 -2.86 -4.14
N THR A 151 11.31 -1.86 -3.49
CA THR A 151 12.75 -1.62 -3.41
C THR A 151 13.23 -1.78 -1.97
N ALA A 152 14.25 -2.59 -1.76
CA ALA A 152 14.87 -2.75 -0.44
C ALA A 152 15.57 -1.46 -0.01
N SER A 153 15.43 -1.10 1.27
CA SER A 153 16.11 0.05 1.84
C SER A 153 16.55 -0.26 3.28
N PRO A 154 17.79 0.03 3.65
CA PRO A 154 18.25 -0.11 5.03
C PRO A 154 17.52 0.84 5.99
N ALA A 155 16.87 1.89 5.47
CA ALA A 155 16.03 2.79 6.26
C ALA A 155 14.71 2.13 6.68
N ALA A 156 14.17 1.19 5.89
CA ALA A 156 12.93 0.47 6.22
C ALA A 156 13.26 -0.74 7.10
N LYS A 157 12.81 -0.68 8.36
CA LYS A 157 13.00 -1.79 9.30
C LYS A 157 12.10 -2.96 8.90
N ALA A 158 12.72 -4.11 8.68
CA ALA A 158 12.01 -5.37 8.57
C ALA A 158 11.40 -5.78 9.91
N MET A 159 10.48 -6.75 9.89
CA MET A 159 9.92 -7.30 11.12
C MET A 159 10.99 -8.05 11.91
N ASP A 160 10.87 -7.99 13.23
CA ASP A 160 11.67 -8.74 14.18
C ASP A 160 11.20 -10.20 14.32
N GLU A 161 11.87 -10.97 15.17
CA GLU A 161 11.54 -12.37 15.45
C GLU A 161 10.13 -12.55 16.05
N SER A 162 9.56 -11.51 16.65
CA SER A 162 8.18 -11.51 17.15
C SER A 162 7.13 -11.19 16.08
N GLY A 163 7.55 -10.94 14.83
CA GLY A 163 6.68 -10.59 13.71
C GLY A 163 6.20 -9.15 13.73
N LYS A 164 6.92 -8.25 14.43
CA LYS A 164 6.57 -6.82 14.55
C LYS A 164 7.56 -5.95 13.79
N ALA A 165 7.04 -4.86 13.21
CA ALA A 165 7.85 -3.83 12.59
C ALA A 165 7.32 -2.45 12.94
N SER A 166 8.21 -1.48 13.16
CA SER A 166 7.84 -0.09 13.38
C SER A 166 8.61 0.82 12.45
N ASN A 167 7.90 1.55 11.60
CA ASN A 167 8.48 2.48 10.65
C ASN A 167 7.73 3.82 10.68
N THR A 168 8.47 4.91 10.76
CA THR A 168 7.95 6.27 10.57
C THR A 168 8.09 6.63 9.10
N LEU A 169 6.98 6.91 8.44
CA LEU A 169 6.95 7.40 7.07
C LEU A 169 6.67 8.90 7.08
N GLU A 170 7.33 9.61 6.18
CA GLU A 170 7.06 11.02 5.97
C GLU A 170 7.16 11.34 4.47
N VAL A 171 6.21 12.12 3.96
CA VAL A 171 6.29 12.73 2.64
C VAL A 171 6.32 14.24 2.85
N LYS A 172 7.38 14.89 2.37
CA LYS A 172 7.52 16.34 2.37
C LYS A 172 7.39 16.88 0.96
N LEU A 173 6.53 17.83 0.77
CA LEU A 173 6.43 18.61 -0.46
C LEU A 173 6.95 20.01 -0.20
N ASP A 174 8.03 20.39 -0.86
CA ASP A 174 8.52 21.77 -0.93
C ASP A 174 8.17 22.44 -2.27
N ALA A 175 8.79 23.58 -2.56
CA ALA A 175 8.55 24.32 -3.79
C ALA A 175 8.95 23.55 -5.06
N THR A 176 9.87 22.61 -4.98
CA THR A 176 10.54 21.97 -6.11
C THR A 176 10.41 20.45 -6.17
N GLN A 177 10.26 19.79 -5.01
CA GLN A 177 10.33 18.34 -4.91
C GLN A 177 9.32 17.74 -3.91
N LEU A 178 8.99 16.48 -4.14
CA LEU A 178 8.44 15.55 -3.14
C LEU A 178 9.57 14.68 -2.62
N HIS A 179 9.75 14.65 -1.31
CA HIS A 179 10.71 13.83 -0.60
C HIS A 179 9.99 12.72 0.14
N PHE A 180 10.43 11.48 -0.04
CA PHE A 180 9.87 10.30 0.62
C PHE A 180 10.89 9.78 1.64
N LEU A 181 10.52 9.81 2.92
CA LEU A 181 11.41 9.45 4.01
C LEU A 181 10.88 8.25 4.81
N VAL A 182 11.78 7.33 5.13
CA VAL A 182 11.54 6.25 6.08
C VAL A 182 12.49 6.43 7.26
N ASN A 183 11.94 6.48 8.46
CA ASN A 183 12.71 6.67 9.71
C ASN A 183 13.68 7.86 9.68
N GLY A 184 13.27 8.95 9.01
CA GLY A 184 14.05 10.18 8.85
C GLY A 184 15.08 10.16 7.72
N THR A 185 15.29 9.02 7.04
CA THR A 185 16.18 8.91 5.89
C THR A 185 15.39 9.03 4.61
N GLU A 186 15.80 9.93 3.70
CA GLU A 186 15.23 10.02 2.37
C GLU A 186 15.54 8.77 1.56
N VAL A 187 14.52 8.11 1.04
CA VAL A 187 14.64 6.90 0.21
C VAL A 187 14.34 7.18 -1.26
N HIS A 188 13.64 8.28 -1.55
CA HIS A 188 13.31 8.69 -2.91
C HIS A 188 12.91 10.17 -2.94
N ALA A 189 13.13 10.83 -4.07
CA ALA A 189 12.61 12.16 -4.34
C ALA A 189 12.10 12.27 -5.78
N LEU A 190 11.06 13.08 -5.99
CA LEU A 190 10.47 13.36 -7.30
C LEU A 190 10.38 14.87 -7.52
N PRO A 191 10.71 15.37 -8.72
CA PRO A 191 10.42 16.76 -9.06
C PRO A 191 8.92 17.04 -8.92
N ARG A 192 8.58 18.14 -8.25
CA ARG A 192 7.17 18.55 -8.09
C ARG A 192 6.45 18.72 -9.43
N SER A 193 7.16 19.19 -10.45
CA SER A 193 6.64 19.36 -11.81
C SER A 193 6.11 18.05 -12.41
N VAL A 194 6.70 16.90 -12.07
CA VAL A 194 6.22 15.58 -12.52
C VAL A 194 4.81 15.30 -11.99
N ILE A 195 4.53 15.72 -10.76
CA ILE A 195 3.24 15.52 -10.11
C ILE A 195 2.22 16.59 -10.52
N ASP A 196 2.65 17.86 -10.63
CA ASP A 196 1.74 18.98 -10.89
C ASP A 196 1.35 19.12 -12.37
N SER A 197 2.20 18.68 -13.30
CA SER A 197 2.00 18.90 -14.75
C SER A 197 2.17 17.63 -15.58
N GLY A 198 2.51 16.50 -14.99
CA GLY A 198 2.66 15.24 -15.71
C GLY A 198 1.31 14.73 -16.21
N PRO A 199 1.28 14.08 -17.40
CA PRO A 199 0.03 13.60 -18.00
C PRO A 199 -0.67 12.52 -17.19
N GLU A 200 0.04 11.90 -16.25
CA GLU A 200 -0.44 10.79 -15.43
C GLU A 200 -0.79 11.21 -14.00
N HIS A 201 -0.58 12.49 -13.64
CA HIS A 201 -0.72 12.96 -12.26
C HIS A 201 -1.68 14.16 -12.18
N SER A 202 -2.48 14.18 -11.15
CA SER A 202 -3.53 15.17 -10.95
C SER A 202 -3.13 16.37 -10.08
N GLY A 203 -1.83 16.56 -9.85
CA GLY A 203 -1.28 17.61 -9.00
C GLY A 203 -0.96 17.14 -7.58
N SER A 204 -0.23 17.97 -6.84
CA SER A 204 0.26 17.68 -5.48
C SER A 204 -0.70 18.10 -4.35
N ALA A 205 -1.69 18.94 -4.65
CA ALA A 205 -2.73 19.29 -3.68
C ALA A 205 -3.81 18.19 -3.60
N GLY A 206 -4.43 18.03 -2.43
CA GLY A 206 -5.51 17.05 -2.23
C GLY A 206 -5.58 16.55 -0.81
N ILE A 207 -6.28 15.46 -0.57
CA ILE A 207 -6.47 14.89 0.76
C ILE A 207 -5.32 13.94 1.11
N ALA A 208 -4.78 14.08 2.32
CA ALA A 208 -3.84 13.12 2.88
C ALA A 208 -4.57 12.07 3.72
N GLY A 209 -4.02 10.85 3.74
CA GLY A 209 -4.62 9.72 4.44
C GLY A 209 -3.65 8.56 4.66
N ILE A 210 -4.23 7.42 4.96
CA ILE A 210 -3.55 6.17 5.30
C ILE A 210 -3.98 5.09 4.32
N ARG A 211 -3.04 4.26 3.88
CA ARG A 211 -3.32 3.02 3.15
C ARG A 211 -2.81 1.82 3.92
N VAL A 212 -3.63 0.79 4.03
CA VAL A 212 -3.25 -0.51 4.59
C VAL A 212 -3.73 -1.60 3.63
N ASN A 213 -2.81 -2.42 3.17
CA ASN A 213 -3.11 -3.54 2.29
C ASN A 213 -3.80 -4.68 3.08
N HIS A 214 -4.19 -5.75 2.36
CA HIS A 214 -5.01 -6.79 2.93
C HIS A 214 -4.31 -7.60 4.04
N ASN A 215 -5.11 -8.20 4.92
CA ASN A 215 -4.66 -9.13 5.99
C ASN A 215 -3.67 -8.57 7.02
N LEU A 216 -3.51 -7.25 7.07
CA LEU A 216 -2.62 -6.58 8.01
C LEU A 216 -3.33 -6.20 9.32
N ASP A 217 -2.48 -6.00 10.35
CA ASP A 217 -2.86 -5.50 11.66
C ASP A 217 -1.82 -4.43 12.04
N VAL A 218 -2.21 -3.15 11.98
CA VAL A 218 -1.29 -2.01 12.05
C VAL A 218 -1.83 -0.95 13.00
N HIS A 219 -1.01 -0.54 13.97
CA HIS A 219 -1.29 0.64 14.80
C HIS A 219 -0.54 1.84 14.24
N ILE A 220 -1.20 2.99 14.16
CA ILE A 220 -0.66 4.23 13.58
C ILE A 220 -0.62 5.31 14.66
N ASP A 221 0.58 5.78 14.98
CA ASP A 221 0.82 6.88 15.91
C ASP A 221 1.22 8.16 15.18
N GLY A 222 0.84 9.31 15.75
CA GLY A 222 1.33 10.61 15.31
C GLY A 222 1.04 10.95 13.86
N PHE A 223 -0.06 10.43 13.28
CA PHE A 223 -0.47 10.85 11.94
C PHE A 223 -0.78 12.34 11.96
N ALA A 224 -0.06 13.10 11.14
CA ALA A 224 -0.18 14.55 11.08
C ALA A 224 0.03 15.07 9.66
N VAL A 225 -0.71 16.13 9.35
CA VAL A 225 -0.54 16.95 8.14
C VAL A 225 -0.15 18.34 8.59
N THR A 226 1.02 18.82 8.17
CA THR A 226 1.60 20.08 8.64
C THR A 226 2.01 20.95 7.45
N PRO A 227 1.52 22.19 7.33
CA PRO A 227 2.05 23.15 6.37
C PRO A 227 3.53 23.43 6.63
N ILE A 228 4.32 23.56 5.54
CA ILE A 228 5.73 23.95 5.58
C ILE A 228 5.86 25.35 4.99
N LYS A 229 6.73 26.18 5.59
CA LYS A 229 7.03 27.53 5.07
C LYS A 229 7.94 27.49 3.87
#